data_3ba131a74e034cdf575877722054215b
#
_entry.id   3ba131a74e034cdf575877722054215b
#
_cell.length_a   1.000
_cell.length_b   1.000
_cell.length_c   1.000
_cell.angle_alpha   90.00
_cell.angle_beta   90.00
_cell.angle_gamma   90.00
#
_symmetry.space_group_name_H-M   'P 1'
#
loop_
_entity.id
_entity.type
_entity.pdbx_description
1 polymer ?
#
loop_
_entity_poly.entity_id
_entity_poly.type
_entity_poly.pdbx_seq_one_letter_code
_entity_poly.pdbx_strand_id
1 'polypeptide(L)'
;MDPARIDAEFPAPSYRGAQEAALDRIREAFEAGNDVVLVRAPTGSGKSLLARAIAGCARRAGEAEPHQPVGAYYTTPQVSQLDDVAADSLLDDLSIIRGKSNYDCILPGESNTPVDEAPCARERGFDCPVEHRCPYFSDRAIASNRSIAAMTLAYFMRTAGSDVFGRRDVVVVDEAHGLAEWAEMYATIELTPGRVPTAVWETTPPPAVNGLRDATAYAERLAAASDRRLTELRAKAELEREEVAERDRLTELIRELGWFVEDLRDEDSTTTWVVDQPDGAGTAVVIKPMDPARYLHHTVWDRGARFALLSATILDKAAFCRASGLNPADVALVDVPHTFPVERRPLYDTTRGKMTYEHRDETVPEVARLIVRLMANHPDEKGLVHAHSYAIAERLRDHLDRFGVGSRVRSHDSESRDAALSAWKRSSGADVFVSVRMEEALDLEGDRCRWQVLCKAPYPNTRDSRVARRLADDQWGWYYRSALRTVIQACGRVVRAPHDYRGTHPAGSSRPGPFERARPDMPGWVADPVAPPAAPGPPALGPDAALGGDHSDDPGGGGGAGGRSDRGGSSSGRFDRSGSDTQDPSDHPLSDVWGE
;
A
#
# COMPACT_ATOMS: atom_id res chain seq x y z
N MET A 1 3.87 -17.52 -24.97
CA MET A 1 4.05 -16.08 -25.23
C MET A 1 4.80 -15.91 -26.52
N ASP A 2 4.40 -14.96 -27.35
CA ASP A 2 5.10 -14.55 -28.57
C ASP A 2 5.60 -13.10 -28.42
N PRO A 3 6.86 -12.89 -27.97
CA PRO A 3 7.40 -11.56 -27.73
C PRO A 3 7.50 -10.69 -29.00
N ALA A 4 7.60 -11.31 -30.19
CA ALA A 4 7.71 -10.57 -31.45
C ALA A 4 6.45 -9.72 -31.77
N ARG A 5 5.32 -10.00 -31.09
CA ARG A 5 4.08 -9.23 -31.26
C ARG A 5 4.00 -7.96 -30.39
N ILE A 6 4.99 -7.68 -29.53
CA ILE A 6 4.87 -6.66 -28.48
C ILE A 6 4.54 -5.26 -29.05
N ASP A 7 5.13 -4.90 -30.20
CA ASP A 7 4.86 -3.63 -30.86
C ASP A 7 3.46 -3.57 -31.47
N ALA A 8 2.99 -4.68 -32.06
CA ALA A 8 1.65 -4.78 -32.64
C ALA A 8 0.55 -4.80 -31.56
N GLU A 9 0.89 -5.21 -30.34
CA GLU A 9 -0.02 -5.25 -29.19
C GLU A 9 0.01 -3.95 -28.36
N PHE A 10 0.80 -2.95 -28.74
CA PHE A 10 0.81 -1.65 -28.06
C PHE A 10 -0.50 -0.89 -28.35
N PRO A 11 -1.27 -0.49 -27.31
CA PRO A 11 -2.66 -0.05 -27.51
C PRO A 11 -2.78 1.39 -28.04
N ALA A 12 -1.74 2.22 -27.93
CA ALA A 12 -1.78 3.60 -28.38
C ALA A 12 -1.27 3.74 -29.85
N PRO A 13 -1.74 4.76 -30.59
CA PRO A 13 -1.35 4.95 -31.98
C PRO A 13 0.11 5.37 -32.17
N SER A 14 0.79 5.81 -31.12
CA SER A 14 2.20 6.21 -31.14
C SER A 14 2.83 6.08 -29.76
N TYR A 15 4.14 5.84 -29.75
CA TYR A 15 4.94 5.81 -28.54
C TYR A 15 5.19 7.21 -27.97
N ARG A 16 5.38 7.29 -26.65
CA ARG A 16 5.77 8.51 -25.93
C ARG A 16 7.03 8.25 -25.13
N GLY A 17 7.94 9.22 -25.10
CA GLY A 17 9.15 9.15 -24.29
C GLY A 17 9.99 7.91 -24.59
N ALA A 18 10.20 7.06 -23.60
CA ALA A 18 11.04 5.87 -23.71
C ALA A 18 10.26 4.57 -23.95
N GLN A 19 8.98 4.63 -24.33
CA GLN A 19 8.12 3.44 -24.41
C GLN A 19 8.61 2.43 -25.48
N GLU A 20 8.97 2.90 -26.69
CA GLU A 20 9.49 2.05 -27.76
C GLU A 20 10.74 1.29 -27.31
N ALA A 21 11.74 2.02 -26.83
CA ALA A 21 12.98 1.41 -26.33
C ALA A 21 12.77 0.48 -25.12
N ALA A 22 11.74 0.75 -24.29
CA ALA A 22 11.36 -0.13 -23.20
C ALA A 22 10.77 -1.44 -23.70
N LEU A 23 9.87 -1.39 -24.68
CA LEU A 23 9.25 -2.58 -25.30
C LEU A 23 10.30 -3.43 -26.02
N ASP A 24 11.22 -2.82 -26.76
CA ASP A 24 12.33 -3.53 -27.39
C ASP A 24 13.14 -4.34 -26.37
N ARG A 25 13.54 -3.71 -25.27
CA ARG A 25 14.33 -4.38 -24.21
C ARG A 25 13.54 -5.47 -23.48
N ILE A 26 12.22 -5.26 -23.30
CA ILE A 26 11.32 -6.28 -22.72
C ILE A 26 11.20 -7.46 -23.66
N ARG A 27 11.05 -7.22 -24.97
CA ARG A 27 11.03 -8.26 -26.02
C ARG A 27 12.33 -9.07 -25.98
N GLU A 28 13.49 -8.41 -26.05
CA GLU A 28 14.81 -9.05 -26.00
C GLU A 28 14.99 -9.92 -24.73
N ALA A 29 14.51 -9.43 -23.58
CA ALA A 29 14.59 -10.18 -22.33
C ALA A 29 13.78 -11.48 -22.38
N PHE A 30 12.56 -11.48 -22.92
CA PHE A 30 11.76 -12.68 -23.08
C PHE A 30 12.31 -13.62 -24.17
N GLU A 31 12.82 -13.08 -25.28
CA GLU A 31 13.47 -13.85 -26.36
C GLU A 31 14.76 -14.52 -25.89
N ALA A 32 15.47 -13.90 -24.94
CA ALA A 32 16.64 -14.50 -24.30
C ALA A 32 16.29 -15.68 -23.34
N GLY A 33 15.01 -15.98 -23.15
CA GLY A 33 14.53 -17.12 -22.37
C GLY A 33 14.26 -16.81 -20.88
N ASN A 34 14.22 -15.53 -20.48
CA ASN A 34 13.82 -15.19 -19.12
C ASN A 34 12.31 -15.42 -18.95
N ASP A 35 11.94 -16.15 -17.89
CA ASP A 35 10.52 -16.34 -17.54
C ASP A 35 9.95 -15.17 -16.73
N VAL A 36 10.81 -14.38 -16.08
CA VAL A 36 10.44 -13.23 -15.27
C VAL A 36 11.22 -11.99 -15.71
N VAL A 37 10.51 -10.92 -16.03
CA VAL A 37 11.07 -9.62 -16.40
C VAL A 37 10.58 -8.56 -15.43
N LEU A 38 11.51 -7.94 -14.71
CA LEU A 38 11.26 -6.74 -13.90
C LEU A 38 11.35 -5.50 -14.80
N VAL A 39 10.33 -4.66 -14.76
CA VAL A 39 10.29 -3.40 -15.52
C VAL A 39 10.28 -2.24 -14.52
N ARG A 40 11.43 -1.63 -14.31
CA ARG A 40 11.56 -0.44 -13.46
C ARG A 40 11.27 0.79 -14.29
N ALA A 41 10.04 1.27 -14.22
CA ALA A 41 9.54 2.36 -15.04
C ALA A 41 9.00 3.51 -14.17
N PRO A 42 9.47 4.76 -14.37
CA PRO A 42 9.04 5.92 -13.62
C PRO A 42 7.52 6.14 -13.72
N THR A 43 6.97 6.88 -12.77
CA THR A 43 5.59 7.37 -12.87
C THR A 43 5.46 8.29 -14.10
N GLY A 44 4.34 8.18 -14.81
CA GLY A 44 4.11 8.94 -16.05
C GLY A 44 4.77 8.33 -17.31
N SER A 45 5.51 7.22 -17.19
CA SER A 45 6.08 6.51 -18.37
C SER A 45 5.05 5.73 -19.20
N GLY A 46 3.82 5.59 -18.70
CA GLY A 46 2.77 4.79 -19.34
C GLY A 46 2.90 3.29 -19.08
N LYS A 47 3.23 2.92 -17.82
CA LYS A 47 3.34 1.52 -17.38
C LYS A 47 2.14 0.66 -17.80
N SER A 48 0.91 1.17 -17.67
CA SER A 48 -0.30 0.43 -18.03
C SER A 48 -0.35 0.04 -19.51
N LEU A 49 0.14 0.91 -20.40
CA LEU A 49 0.23 0.61 -21.84
C LEU A 49 1.30 -0.44 -22.15
N LEU A 50 2.47 -0.35 -21.48
CA LEU A 50 3.51 -1.38 -21.58
C LEU A 50 2.98 -2.73 -21.06
N ALA A 51 2.30 -2.72 -19.91
CA ALA A 51 1.69 -3.89 -19.30
C ALA A 51 0.65 -4.54 -20.23
N ARG A 52 -0.21 -3.72 -20.89
CA ARG A 52 -1.18 -4.22 -21.87
C ARG A 52 -0.48 -4.84 -23.09
N ALA A 53 0.54 -4.20 -23.63
CA ALA A 53 1.30 -4.75 -24.76
C ALA A 53 1.90 -6.12 -24.42
N ILE A 54 2.49 -6.25 -23.22
CA ILE A 54 3.05 -7.52 -22.75
C ILE A 54 1.95 -8.59 -22.61
N ALA A 55 0.81 -8.23 -21.98
CA ALA A 55 -0.31 -9.16 -21.81
C ALA A 55 -0.87 -9.64 -23.17
N GLY A 56 -0.88 -8.76 -24.18
CA GLY A 56 -1.29 -9.08 -25.55
C GLY A 56 -0.41 -10.11 -26.25
N CYS A 57 0.85 -10.25 -25.83
CA CYS A 57 1.78 -11.25 -26.36
C CYS A 57 1.48 -12.69 -25.89
N ALA A 58 0.52 -12.87 -24.98
CA ALA A 58 0.12 -14.20 -24.54
C ALA A 58 -0.40 -15.06 -25.71
N ARG A 59 -0.12 -16.35 -25.67
CA ARG A 59 -0.65 -17.31 -26.66
C ARG A 59 -2.16 -17.29 -26.68
N ARG A 60 -2.73 -17.32 -27.87
CA ARG A 60 -4.18 -17.42 -28.09
C ARG A 60 -4.61 -18.88 -28.15
N ALA A 61 -5.87 -19.15 -27.85
CA ALA A 61 -6.39 -20.51 -27.80
C ALA A 61 -6.14 -21.35 -29.08
N GLY A 62 -6.14 -20.71 -30.27
CA GLY A 62 -5.85 -21.38 -31.54
C GLY A 62 -4.37 -21.59 -31.86
N GLU A 63 -3.47 -21.05 -31.07
CA GLU A 63 -2.00 -21.10 -31.27
C GLU A 63 -1.32 -22.09 -30.30
N ALA A 64 -2.05 -22.54 -29.27
CA ALA A 64 -1.50 -23.37 -28.21
C ALA A 64 -1.58 -24.87 -28.54
N GLU A 65 -0.52 -25.60 -28.23
CA GLU A 65 -0.57 -27.08 -28.17
C GLU A 65 -1.43 -27.56 -26.99
N PRO A 66 -1.93 -28.82 -27.01
CA PRO A 66 -2.65 -29.39 -25.89
C PRO A 66 -1.87 -29.20 -24.58
N HIS A 67 -2.54 -28.71 -23.53
CA HIS A 67 -2.00 -28.43 -22.17
C HIS A 67 -1.10 -27.22 -22.04
N GLN A 68 -0.82 -26.48 -23.10
CA GLN A 68 -0.11 -25.22 -22.98
C GLN A 68 -1.04 -24.12 -22.44
N PRO A 69 -0.59 -23.30 -21.46
CA PRO A 69 -1.40 -22.19 -20.96
C PRO A 69 -1.58 -21.12 -22.03
N VAL A 70 -2.76 -20.51 -22.05
CA VAL A 70 -3.15 -19.44 -22.97
C VAL A 70 -3.65 -18.22 -22.21
N GLY A 71 -3.61 -17.07 -22.84
CA GLY A 71 -4.12 -15.81 -22.29
C GLY A 71 -3.25 -15.22 -21.20
N ALA A 72 -3.67 -14.07 -20.69
CA ALA A 72 -2.94 -13.34 -19.67
C ALA A 72 -3.82 -12.94 -18.49
N TYR A 73 -3.16 -12.73 -17.35
CA TYR A 73 -3.67 -11.96 -16.22
C TYR A 73 -3.02 -10.58 -16.17
N TYR A 74 -3.81 -9.58 -15.89
CA TYR A 74 -3.38 -8.22 -15.57
C TYR A 74 -3.81 -7.94 -14.13
N THR A 75 -2.86 -7.69 -13.23
CA THR A 75 -3.20 -7.45 -11.82
C THR A 75 -2.81 -6.06 -11.36
N THR A 76 -3.67 -5.44 -10.55
CA THR A 76 -3.45 -4.15 -9.91
C THR A 76 -3.52 -4.32 -8.38
N PRO A 77 -2.86 -3.48 -7.57
CA PRO A 77 -2.96 -3.56 -6.12
C PRO A 77 -4.37 -3.33 -5.57
N GLN A 78 -5.10 -2.35 -6.11
CA GLN A 78 -6.35 -1.84 -5.53
C GLN A 78 -7.48 -1.80 -6.55
N VAL A 79 -8.74 -1.83 -6.04
CA VAL A 79 -9.96 -1.71 -6.87
C VAL A 79 -10.00 -0.36 -7.60
N SER A 80 -9.61 0.74 -6.96
CA SER A 80 -9.58 2.06 -7.59
C SER A 80 -8.66 2.12 -8.82
N GLN A 81 -7.50 1.45 -8.76
CA GLN A 81 -6.61 1.34 -9.92
C GLN A 81 -7.18 0.43 -11.01
N LEU A 82 -7.91 -0.61 -10.62
CA LEU A 82 -8.63 -1.46 -11.57
C LEU A 82 -9.78 -0.69 -12.24
N ASP A 83 -10.42 0.24 -11.51
CA ASP A 83 -11.43 1.14 -12.07
C ASP A 83 -10.81 2.16 -13.04
N ASP A 84 -9.62 2.67 -12.75
CA ASP A 84 -8.86 3.52 -13.68
C ASP A 84 -8.53 2.75 -14.99
N VAL A 85 -8.13 1.49 -14.89
CA VAL A 85 -7.92 0.60 -16.04
C VAL A 85 -9.22 0.39 -16.81
N ALA A 86 -10.33 0.17 -16.12
CA ALA A 86 -11.64 -0.01 -16.74
C ALA A 86 -12.17 1.25 -17.45
N ALA A 87 -11.76 2.43 -16.99
CA ALA A 87 -12.15 3.72 -17.58
C ALA A 87 -11.25 4.16 -18.75
N ASP A 88 -10.08 3.55 -18.92
CA ASP A 88 -9.14 3.90 -19.98
C ASP A 88 -9.54 3.23 -21.32
N SER A 89 -9.92 4.03 -22.30
CA SER A 89 -10.33 3.55 -23.63
C SER A 89 -9.23 2.82 -24.41
N LEU A 90 -7.96 2.97 -24.02
CA LEU A 90 -6.85 2.23 -24.59
C LEU A 90 -6.70 0.82 -24.00
N LEU A 91 -7.47 0.51 -22.95
CA LEU A 91 -7.43 -0.75 -22.22
C LEU A 91 -8.81 -1.46 -22.21
N ASP A 92 -9.71 -1.09 -23.11
CA ASP A 92 -11.10 -1.56 -23.17
C ASP A 92 -11.27 -3.05 -23.55
N ASP A 93 -10.21 -3.67 -24.03
CA ASP A 93 -10.16 -5.11 -24.31
C ASP A 93 -9.82 -5.98 -23.09
N LEU A 94 -9.47 -5.38 -21.97
CA LEU A 94 -9.25 -6.09 -20.71
C LEU A 94 -10.60 -6.46 -20.08
N SER A 95 -10.76 -7.75 -19.73
CA SER A 95 -11.97 -8.23 -19.06
C SER A 95 -11.85 -8.09 -17.55
N ILE A 96 -12.55 -7.13 -17.00
CA ILE A 96 -12.46 -6.77 -15.58
C ILE A 96 -13.29 -7.73 -14.72
N ILE A 97 -12.71 -8.20 -13.62
CA ILE A 97 -13.43 -8.93 -12.55
C ILE A 97 -13.02 -8.41 -11.17
N ARG A 98 -14.00 -8.20 -10.31
CA ARG A 98 -13.83 -7.79 -8.91
C ARG A 98 -14.28 -8.89 -7.95
N GLY A 99 -14.03 -8.73 -6.66
CA GLY A 99 -14.61 -9.60 -5.63
C GLY A 99 -16.14 -9.49 -5.58
N LYS A 100 -16.81 -10.52 -5.06
CA LYS A 100 -18.29 -10.59 -4.98
C LYS A 100 -18.90 -9.43 -4.22
N SER A 101 -18.23 -8.93 -3.20
CA SER A 101 -18.65 -7.76 -2.40
C SER A 101 -18.76 -6.46 -3.21
N ASN A 102 -18.14 -6.39 -4.39
CA ASN A 102 -18.20 -5.22 -5.28
C ASN A 102 -19.37 -5.29 -6.30
N TYR A 103 -20.29 -6.23 -6.14
CA TYR A 103 -21.44 -6.40 -7.03
C TYR A 103 -22.72 -6.52 -6.22
N ASP A 104 -23.73 -5.74 -6.60
CA ASP A 104 -25.06 -5.85 -6.01
C ASP A 104 -25.86 -7.00 -6.62
N CYS A 105 -26.61 -7.69 -5.77
CA CYS A 105 -27.53 -8.73 -6.20
C CYS A 105 -28.72 -8.12 -6.97
N ILE A 106 -29.06 -8.73 -8.11
CA ILE A 106 -30.19 -8.29 -8.95
C ILE A 106 -31.46 -9.11 -8.73
N LEU A 107 -31.46 -10.02 -7.75
CA LEU A 107 -32.63 -10.80 -7.41
C LEU A 107 -33.71 -9.88 -6.80
N PRO A 108 -34.98 -9.95 -7.24
CA PRO A 108 -36.05 -9.16 -6.64
C PRO A 108 -36.16 -9.40 -5.12
N GLY A 109 -36.12 -8.34 -4.34
CA GLY A 109 -36.12 -8.39 -2.87
C GLY A 109 -34.72 -8.35 -2.23
N GLU A 110 -33.64 -8.53 -3.00
CA GLU A 110 -32.24 -8.50 -2.55
C GLU A 110 -31.47 -7.31 -3.15
N SER A 111 -32.15 -6.32 -3.73
CA SER A 111 -31.50 -5.10 -4.27
C SER A 111 -30.72 -4.39 -3.16
N ASN A 112 -29.48 -4.02 -3.43
CA ASN A 112 -28.49 -3.48 -2.47
C ASN A 112 -27.91 -4.53 -1.48
N THR A 113 -28.12 -5.82 -1.70
CA THR A 113 -27.38 -6.88 -1.00
C THR A 113 -26.15 -7.23 -1.83
N PRO A 114 -24.94 -7.19 -1.29
CA PRO A 114 -23.76 -7.67 -2.00
C PRO A 114 -23.89 -9.16 -2.39
N VAL A 115 -23.31 -9.56 -3.52
CA VAL A 115 -23.45 -10.92 -4.05
C VAL A 115 -22.88 -11.99 -3.10
N ASP A 116 -21.90 -11.66 -2.29
CA ASP A 116 -21.35 -12.56 -1.26
C ASP A 116 -22.27 -12.77 -0.07
N GLU A 117 -23.29 -11.92 0.13
CA GLU A 117 -24.33 -12.04 1.14
C GLU A 117 -25.71 -12.46 0.56
N ALA A 118 -25.82 -12.65 -0.75
CA ALA A 118 -27.06 -12.95 -1.43
C ALA A 118 -27.53 -14.40 -1.18
N PRO A 119 -28.79 -14.76 -1.50
CA PRO A 119 -29.33 -16.13 -1.30
C PRO A 119 -28.46 -17.25 -1.91
N CYS A 120 -27.82 -17.00 -3.05
CA CYS A 120 -26.90 -17.96 -3.67
C CYS A 120 -25.63 -18.24 -2.82
N ALA A 121 -25.30 -17.38 -1.87
CA ALA A 121 -24.25 -17.61 -0.89
C ALA A 121 -24.78 -18.19 0.44
N ARG A 122 -26.03 -17.86 0.81
CA ARG A 122 -26.67 -18.26 2.08
C ARG A 122 -27.28 -19.65 2.04
N GLU A 123 -27.95 -20.00 0.92
CA GLU A 123 -28.75 -21.21 0.82
C GLU A 123 -28.01 -22.31 0.06
N ARG A 124 -27.93 -23.48 0.67
CA ARG A 124 -27.29 -24.63 0.02
C ARG A 124 -28.14 -25.15 -1.14
N GLY A 125 -27.57 -25.11 -2.34
CA GLY A 125 -28.24 -25.59 -3.57
C GLY A 125 -29.29 -24.60 -4.10
N PHE A 126 -29.22 -23.34 -3.70
CA PHE A 126 -30.07 -22.30 -4.27
C PHE A 126 -29.82 -22.18 -5.78
N ASP A 127 -30.89 -22.44 -6.55
CA ASP A 127 -30.91 -22.26 -8.00
C ASP A 127 -31.34 -20.83 -8.32
N CYS A 128 -30.37 -19.95 -8.57
CA CYS A 128 -30.64 -18.54 -8.78
C CYS A 128 -31.31 -18.28 -10.12
N PRO A 129 -32.59 -17.84 -10.16
CA PRO A 129 -33.30 -17.62 -11.43
C PRO A 129 -32.72 -16.52 -12.29
N VAL A 130 -31.86 -15.68 -11.72
CA VAL A 130 -31.19 -14.56 -12.40
C VAL A 130 -29.68 -14.75 -12.55
N GLU A 131 -29.13 -15.92 -12.25
CA GLU A 131 -27.69 -16.19 -12.34
C GLU A 131 -27.11 -15.81 -13.70
N HIS A 132 -27.80 -16.15 -14.79
CA HIS A 132 -27.39 -15.81 -16.15
C HIS A 132 -27.33 -14.31 -16.47
N ARG A 133 -27.91 -13.46 -15.61
CA ARG A 133 -27.90 -12.00 -15.70
C ARG A 133 -27.13 -11.36 -14.55
N CYS A 134 -26.65 -12.14 -13.58
CA CYS A 134 -25.92 -11.62 -12.43
C CYS A 134 -24.62 -10.96 -12.90
N PRO A 135 -24.37 -9.69 -12.55
CA PRO A 135 -23.17 -8.98 -13.00
C PRO A 135 -21.87 -9.70 -12.62
N TYR A 136 -21.79 -10.22 -11.38
CA TYR A 136 -20.61 -10.97 -10.94
C TYR A 136 -20.37 -12.24 -11.76
N PHE A 137 -21.39 -13.09 -11.92
CA PHE A 137 -21.22 -14.35 -12.68
C PHE A 137 -20.98 -14.10 -14.17
N SER A 138 -21.56 -13.04 -14.71
CA SER A 138 -21.29 -12.59 -16.08
C SER A 138 -19.83 -12.17 -16.26
N ASP A 139 -19.33 -11.26 -15.42
CA ASP A 139 -17.95 -10.78 -15.52
C ASP A 139 -16.96 -11.92 -15.25
N ARG A 140 -17.25 -12.80 -14.28
CA ARG A 140 -16.43 -13.99 -14.01
C ARG A 140 -16.35 -14.92 -15.23
N ALA A 141 -17.47 -15.20 -15.88
CA ALA A 141 -17.52 -16.03 -17.07
C ALA A 141 -16.78 -15.37 -18.24
N ILE A 142 -16.92 -14.05 -18.40
CA ILE A 142 -16.19 -13.29 -19.42
C ILE A 142 -14.69 -13.34 -19.13
N ALA A 143 -14.25 -12.99 -17.92
CA ALA A 143 -12.84 -12.93 -17.54
C ALA A 143 -12.15 -14.31 -17.62
N SER A 144 -12.87 -15.41 -17.31
CA SER A 144 -12.31 -16.76 -17.42
C SER A 144 -12.07 -17.19 -18.87
N ASN A 145 -12.87 -16.69 -19.83
CA ASN A 145 -12.83 -17.11 -21.23
C ASN A 145 -12.13 -16.13 -22.17
N ARG A 146 -11.89 -14.89 -21.76
CA ARG A 146 -11.20 -13.89 -22.58
C ARG A 146 -9.69 -13.98 -22.49
N SER A 147 -9.02 -13.45 -23.51
CA SER A 147 -7.57 -13.48 -23.64
C SER A 147 -6.86 -12.78 -22.49
N ILE A 148 -7.38 -11.65 -22.01
CA ILE A 148 -6.78 -10.91 -20.89
C ILE A 148 -7.85 -10.70 -19.83
N ALA A 149 -7.61 -11.23 -18.63
CA ALA A 149 -8.43 -10.99 -17.44
C ALA A 149 -7.72 -10.01 -16.51
N ALA A 150 -8.38 -8.91 -16.16
CA ALA A 150 -7.85 -7.92 -15.23
C ALA A 150 -8.57 -8.00 -13.89
N MET A 151 -7.79 -8.00 -12.81
CA MET A 151 -8.29 -8.16 -11.43
C MET A 151 -7.33 -7.55 -10.42
N THR A 152 -7.79 -7.39 -9.18
CA THR A 152 -6.87 -7.00 -8.11
C THR A 152 -5.93 -8.14 -7.76
N LEU A 153 -4.73 -7.82 -7.30
CA LEU A 153 -3.74 -8.81 -6.82
C LEU A 153 -4.32 -9.67 -5.68
N ALA A 154 -5.13 -9.06 -4.80
CA ALA A 154 -5.87 -9.77 -3.76
C ALA A 154 -6.79 -10.86 -4.32
N TYR A 155 -7.61 -10.50 -5.30
CA TYR A 155 -8.52 -11.45 -5.94
C TYR A 155 -7.75 -12.54 -6.69
N PHE A 156 -6.65 -12.17 -7.35
CA PHE A 156 -5.77 -13.10 -8.03
C PHE A 156 -5.19 -14.13 -7.06
N MET A 157 -4.61 -13.71 -5.93
CA MET A 157 -4.04 -14.62 -4.92
C MET A 157 -5.11 -15.49 -4.26
N ARG A 158 -6.29 -14.93 -3.91
CA ARG A 158 -7.38 -15.67 -3.27
C ARG A 158 -8.03 -16.73 -4.17
N THR A 159 -7.97 -16.54 -5.48
CA THR A 159 -8.50 -17.49 -6.46
C THR A 159 -7.47 -18.56 -6.87
N ALA A 160 -6.31 -18.62 -6.24
CA ALA A 160 -5.36 -19.69 -6.42
C ALA A 160 -6.00 -21.04 -6.02
N GLY A 161 -5.82 -22.07 -6.85
CA GLY A 161 -6.47 -23.36 -6.67
C GLY A 161 -7.95 -23.43 -7.07
N SER A 162 -8.50 -22.34 -7.64
CA SER A 162 -9.85 -22.32 -8.20
C SER A 162 -9.88 -22.95 -9.59
N ASP A 163 -10.88 -23.80 -9.84
CA ASP A 163 -11.12 -24.39 -11.17
C ASP A 163 -11.49 -23.35 -12.24
N VAL A 164 -11.87 -22.14 -11.85
CA VAL A 164 -12.31 -21.07 -12.76
C VAL A 164 -11.15 -20.29 -13.37
N PHE A 165 -10.13 -20.00 -12.54
CA PHE A 165 -8.98 -19.20 -12.93
C PHE A 165 -7.70 -20.03 -12.88
N GLY A 166 -7.47 -20.82 -13.90
CA GLY A 166 -6.30 -21.69 -14.02
C GLY A 166 -5.00 -20.95 -14.35
N ARG A 167 -3.97 -21.70 -14.67
CA ARG A 167 -2.68 -21.18 -15.11
C ARG A 167 -2.81 -20.52 -16.49
N ARG A 168 -2.22 -19.32 -16.66
CA ARG A 168 -2.16 -18.61 -17.93
C ARG A 168 -0.73 -18.47 -18.46
N ASP A 169 -0.60 -18.10 -19.73
CA ASP A 169 0.69 -17.96 -20.39
C ASP A 169 1.50 -16.76 -19.87
N VAL A 170 0.81 -15.64 -19.60
CA VAL A 170 1.42 -14.40 -19.11
C VAL A 170 0.72 -13.90 -17.86
N VAL A 171 1.48 -13.46 -16.86
CA VAL A 171 0.98 -12.72 -15.69
C VAL A 171 1.69 -11.38 -15.63
N VAL A 172 0.92 -10.32 -15.67
CA VAL A 172 1.40 -8.96 -15.48
C VAL A 172 1.01 -8.49 -14.09
N VAL A 173 1.99 -8.04 -13.31
CA VAL A 173 1.78 -7.46 -11.98
C VAL A 173 2.16 -5.99 -12.02
N ASP A 174 1.18 -5.12 -11.97
CA ASP A 174 1.42 -3.69 -11.85
C ASP A 174 1.70 -3.31 -10.38
N GLU A 175 2.51 -2.29 -10.18
CA GLU A 175 3.04 -1.86 -8.87
C GLU A 175 3.64 -3.01 -8.05
N ALA A 176 4.38 -3.90 -8.73
CA ALA A 176 4.93 -5.14 -8.17
C ALA A 176 5.90 -4.95 -7.00
N HIS A 177 6.37 -3.72 -6.74
CA HIS A 177 7.29 -3.43 -5.63
C HIS A 177 6.76 -3.85 -4.26
N GLY A 178 5.43 -3.88 -4.09
CA GLY A 178 4.76 -4.32 -2.86
C GLY A 178 4.43 -5.80 -2.81
N LEU A 179 4.83 -6.61 -3.81
CA LEU A 179 4.40 -8.01 -3.92
C LEU A 179 4.71 -8.85 -2.67
N ALA A 180 5.91 -8.69 -2.11
CA ALA A 180 6.31 -9.42 -0.91
C ALA A 180 5.52 -8.95 0.32
N GLU A 181 5.33 -7.64 0.47
CA GLU A 181 4.57 -7.07 1.58
C GLU A 181 3.08 -7.46 1.52
N TRP A 182 2.48 -7.46 0.34
CA TRP A 182 1.12 -7.96 0.14
C TRP A 182 1.02 -9.45 0.51
N ALA A 183 1.98 -10.25 0.08
CA ALA A 183 2.02 -11.67 0.43
C ALA A 183 2.23 -11.89 1.93
N GLU A 184 3.11 -11.13 2.58
CA GLU A 184 3.29 -11.14 4.04
C GLU A 184 1.99 -10.79 4.78
N MET A 185 1.24 -9.80 4.28
CA MET A 185 -0.04 -9.42 4.85
C MET A 185 -1.08 -10.55 4.72
N TYR A 186 -1.25 -11.10 3.52
CA TYR A 186 -2.21 -12.18 3.30
C TYR A 186 -1.84 -13.49 3.99
N ALA A 187 -0.56 -13.75 4.19
CA ALA A 187 -0.09 -14.91 4.94
C ALA A 187 -0.03 -14.68 6.46
N THR A 188 -0.28 -13.45 6.93
CA THR A 188 -0.40 -13.14 8.37
C THR A 188 -1.72 -13.66 8.91
N ILE A 189 -1.66 -14.42 10.00
CA ILE A 189 -2.82 -15.00 10.67
C ILE A 189 -3.12 -14.17 11.90
N GLU A 190 -4.26 -13.48 11.90
CA GLU A 190 -4.72 -12.67 13.01
C GLU A 190 -5.83 -13.38 13.76
N LEU A 191 -5.57 -13.79 14.97
CA LEU A 191 -6.53 -14.45 15.83
C LEU A 191 -7.08 -13.43 16.84
N THR A 192 -8.10 -12.69 16.41
CA THR A 192 -8.76 -11.64 17.19
C THR A 192 -10.22 -12.02 17.48
N PRO A 193 -10.88 -11.41 18.49
CA PRO A 193 -12.30 -11.64 18.77
C PRO A 193 -13.23 -11.33 17.57
N GLY A 194 -12.81 -10.41 16.68
CA GLY A 194 -13.60 -10.05 15.49
C GLY A 194 -13.39 -11.01 14.30
N ARG A 195 -12.18 -11.57 14.16
CA ARG A 195 -11.83 -12.46 13.05
C ARG A 195 -12.17 -13.92 13.33
N VAL A 196 -11.90 -14.39 14.55
CA VAL A 196 -12.35 -15.71 15.00
C VAL A 196 -13.82 -15.61 15.40
N PRO A 197 -14.74 -16.42 14.82
CA PRO A 197 -16.13 -16.39 15.19
C PRO A 197 -16.37 -16.57 16.71
N THR A 198 -17.30 -15.79 17.27
CA THR A 198 -17.53 -15.70 18.71
C THR A 198 -17.75 -17.09 19.34
N ALA A 199 -18.53 -17.96 18.69
CA ALA A 199 -18.79 -19.33 19.19
C ALA A 199 -17.52 -20.17 19.36
N VAL A 200 -16.50 -19.95 18.49
CA VAL A 200 -15.22 -20.63 18.58
C VAL A 200 -14.28 -19.92 19.55
N TRP A 201 -14.27 -18.58 19.54
CA TRP A 201 -13.44 -17.78 20.45
C TRP A 201 -13.75 -18.05 21.91
N GLU A 202 -15.03 -18.06 22.29
CA GLU A 202 -15.48 -18.30 23.67
C GLU A 202 -15.16 -19.73 24.16
N THR A 203 -15.22 -20.71 23.27
CA THR A 203 -14.94 -22.12 23.62
C THR A 203 -13.46 -22.48 23.55
N THR A 204 -12.67 -21.73 22.81
CA THR A 204 -11.24 -21.99 22.58
C THR A 204 -10.44 -20.69 22.66
N PRO A 205 -10.47 -19.98 23.79
CA PRO A 205 -9.73 -18.73 23.94
C PRO A 205 -8.21 -18.95 23.85
N PRO A 206 -7.45 -17.95 23.39
CA PRO A 206 -5.99 -18.05 23.31
C PRO A 206 -5.36 -18.23 24.69
N PRO A 207 -4.46 -19.20 24.88
CA PRO A 207 -3.61 -19.30 26.07
C PRO A 207 -2.55 -18.18 26.03
N ALA A 208 -1.70 -18.12 27.04
CA ALA A 208 -0.44 -17.38 26.94
C ALA A 208 0.45 -18.07 25.87
N VAL A 209 0.85 -17.31 24.86
CA VAL A 209 1.69 -17.77 23.75
C VAL A 209 3.06 -17.12 23.86
N ASN A 210 4.07 -17.92 24.22
CA ASN A 210 5.43 -17.44 24.43
C ASN A 210 6.40 -17.78 23.29
N GLY A 211 5.86 -18.24 22.16
CA GLY A 211 6.64 -18.57 20.96
C GLY A 211 5.94 -19.55 20.04
N LEU A 212 6.66 -20.02 19.03
CA LEU A 212 6.10 -20.85 17.95
C LEU A 212 5.48 -22.16 18.43
N ARG A 213 6.09 -22.82 19.42
CA ARG A 213 5.56 -24.07 19.96
C ARG A 213 4.15 -23.91 20.56
N ASP A 214 3.97 -22.85 21.36
CA ASP A 214 2.68 -22.55 21.99
C ASP A 214 1.66 -22.14 20.93
N ALA A 215 2.10 -21.34 19.96
CA ALA A 215 1.29 -20.90 18.82
C ALA A 215 0.80 -22.11 17.99
N THR A 216 1.68 -23.06 17.68
CA THR A 216 1.34 -24.28 16.93
C THR A 216 0.29 -25.12 17.67
N ALA A 217 0.54 -25.37 18.97
CA ALA A 217 -0.40 -26.13 19.79
C ALA A 217 -1.78 -25.42 19.92
N TYR A 218 -1.80 -24.10 19.94
CA TYR A 218 -3.05 -23.33 19.91
C TYR A 218 -3.71 -23.38 18.54
N ALA A 219 -2.96 -23.20 17.45
CA ALA A 219 -3.47 -23.27 16.08
C ALA A 219 -4.16 -24.61 15.77
N GLU A 220 -3.55 -25.72 16.19
CA GLU A 220 -4.15 -27.06 16.02
C GLU A 220 -5.48 -27.21 16.78
N ARG A 221 -5.55 -26.73 18.02
CA ARG A 221 -6.79 -26.77 18.81
C ARG A 221 -7.88 -25.88 18.20
N LEU A 222 -7.50 -24.68 17.76
CA LEU A 222 -8.42 -23.72 17.17
C LEU A 222 -8.94 -24.23 15.82
N ALA A 223 -8.08 -24.82 14.99
CA ALA A 223 -8.48 -25.45 13.72
C ALA A 223 -9.49 -26.56 13.95
N ALA A 224 -9.25 -27.44 14.93
CA ALA A 224 -10.17 -28.51 15.27
C ALA A 224 -11.53 -28.00 15.82
N ALA A 225 -11.53 -26.92 16.61
CA ALA A 225 -12.76 -26.27 17.08
C ALA A 225 -13.53 -25.62 15.92
N SER A 226 -12.81 -24.93 15.03
CA SER A 226 -13.36 -24.29 13.83
C SER A 226 -13.97 -25.32 12.87
N ASP A 227 -13.34 -26.47 12.66
CA ASP A 227 -13.85 -27.53 11.79
C ASP A 227 -15.14 -28.17 12.35
N ARG A 228 -15.22 -28.38 13.66
CA ARG A 228 -16.47 -28.80 14.29
C ARG A 228 -17.60 -27.81 14.04
N ARG A 229 -17.36 -26.52 14.27
CA ARG A 229 -18.36 -25.48 14.04
C ARG A 229 -18.74 -25.35 12.57
N LEU A 230 -17.78 -25.44 11.66
CA LEU A 230 -18.02 -25.44 10.22
C LEU A 230 -18.89 -26.65 9.79
N THR A 231 -18.69 -27.81 10.39
CA THR A 231 -19.49 -29.00 10.14
C THR A 231 -20.94 -28.79 10.60
N GLU A 232 -21.17 -28.17 11.76
CA GLU A 232 -22.51 -27.78 12.23
C GLU A 232 -23.23 -26.86 11.25
N LEU A 233 -22.54 -25.80 10.78
CA LEU A 233 -23.10 -24.86 9.81
C LEU A 233 -23.43 -25.57 8.47
N ARG A 234 -22.54 -26.40 7.99
CA ARG A 234 -22.76 -27.17 6.74
C ARG A 234 -23.91 -28.17 6.81
N ALA A 235 -24.31 -28.58 8.01
CA ALA A 235 -25.46 -29.48 8.21
C ALA A 235 -26.82 -28.73 8.12
N LYS A 236 -26.83 -27.40 8.18
CA LYS A 236 -28.06 -26.60 8.01
C LYS A 236 -28.49 -26.57 6.55
N ALA A 237 -29.79 -26.54 6.32
CA ALA A 237 -30.37 -26.41 4.99
C ALA A 237 -30.26 -24.98 4.46
N GLU A 238 -30.40 -24.00 5.36
CA GLU A 238 -30.32 -22.56 5.10
C GLU A 238 -29.49 -21.90 6.19
N LEU A 239 -28.71 -20.90 5.81
CA LEU A 239 -27.89 -20.08 6.70
C LEU A 239 -28.41 -18.65 6.72
N GLU A 240 -28.42 -18.06 7.90
CA GLU A 240 -28.61 -16.61 8.05
C GLU A 240 -27.37 -15.86 7.52
N ARG A 241 -27.49 -14.54 7.28
CA ARG A 241 -26.36 -13.72 6.76
C ARG A 241 -25.10 -13.84 7.62
N GLU A 242 -25.27 -13.72 8.94
CA GLU A 242 -24.19 -13.83 9.91
C GLU A 242 -23.54 -15.23 9.87
N GLU A 243 -24.32 -16.28 9.63
CA GLU A 243 -23.83 -17.66 9.52
C GLU A 243 -23.07 -17.92 8.22
N VAL A 244 -23.43 -17.24 7.13
CA VAL A 244 -22.66 -17.27 5.89
C VAL A 244 -21.28 -16.65 6.11
N ALA A 245 -21.23 -15.47 6.69
CA ALA A 245 -19.99 -14.78 7.04
C ALA A 245 -19.17 -15.61 8.05
N GLU A 246 -19.81 -16.25 9.02
CA GLU A 246 -19.16 -17.17 9.96
C GLU A 246 -18.56 -18.38 9.24
N ARG A 247 -19.31 -19.04 8.36
CA ARG A 247 -18.87 -20.18 7.56
C ARG A 247 -17.63 -19.83 6.73
N ASP A 248 -17.66 -18.70 6.06
CA ASP A 248 -16.59 -18.27 5.16
C ASP A 248 -15.33 -17.93 5.96
N ARG A 249 -15.46 -17.21 7.09
CA ARG A 249 -14.36 -16.95 8.03
C ARG A 249 -13.77 -18.24 8.60
N LEU A 250 -14.60 -19.22 9.00
CA LEU A 250 -14.11 -20.51 9.49
C LEU A 250 -13.36 -21.30 8.42
N THR A 251 -13.85 -21.27 7.19
CA THR A 251 -13.19 -21.94 6.06
C THR A 251 -11.81 -21.33 5.79
N GLU A 252 -11.72 -20.01 5.79
CA GLU A 252 -10.44 -19.30 5.62
C GLU A 252 -9.50 -19.56 6.79
N LEU A 253 -9.98 -19.45 8.03
CA LEU A 253 -9.20 -19.67 9.24
C LEU A 253 -8.60 -21.08 9.30
N ILE A 254 -9.38 -22.11 8.98
CA ILE A 254 -8.90 -23.50 8.95
C ILE A 254 -7.78 -23.66 7.92
N ARG A 255 -7.92 -23.04 6.76
CA ARG A 255 -6.91 -23.08 5.70
C ARG A 255 -5.61 -22.37 6.15
N GLU A 256 -5.71 -21.20 6.74
CA GLU A 256 -4.56 -20.42 7.23
C GLU A 256 -3.81 -21.15 8.34
N LEU A 257 -4.56 -21.68 9.33
CA LEU A 257 -3.98 -22.44 10.43
C LEU A 257 -3.34 -23.75 9.94
N GLY A 258 -3.98 -24.43 8.99
CA GLY A 258 -3.45 -25.64 8.34
C GLY A 258 -2.12 -25.34 7.66
N TRP A 259 -2.06 -24.27 6.85
CA TRP A 259 -0.84 -23.83 6.19
C TRP A 259 0.31 -23.55 7.16
N PHE A 260 0.04 -22.80 8.24
CA PHE A 260 1.03 -22.50 9.27
C PHE A 260 1.59 -23.76 9.94
N VAL A 261 0.70 -24.70 10.32
CA VAL A 261 1.09 -25.94 10.99
C VAL A 261 1.87 -26.87 10.04
N GLU A 262 1.45 -26.98 8.79
CA GLU A 262 2.13 -27.76 7.76
C GLU A 262 3.52 -27.19 7.47
N ASP A 263 3.64 -25.88 7.34
CA ASP A 263 4.91 -25.22 7.07
C ASP A 263 5.94 -25.44 8.19
N LEU A 264 5.51 -25.46 9.45
CA LEU A 264 6.38 -25.75 10.60
C LEU A 264 6.74 -27.25 10.73
N ARG A 265 5.96 -28.15 10.12
CA ARG A 265 6.24 -29.60 10.11
C ARG A 265 7.09 -30.04 8.93
N ASP A 266 7.17 -29.20 7.91
CA ASP A 266 7.98 -29.44 6.73
C ASP A 266 9.45 -29.19 7.05
N GLU A 267 10.25 -30.25 7.13
CA GLU A 267 11.69 -30.19 7.43
C GLU A 267 12.48 -29.43 6.35
N ASP A 268 11.95 -29.36 5.14
CA ASP A 268 12.55 -28.63 4.01
C ASP A 268 12.12 -27.15 3.97
N SER A 269 11.19 -26.73 4.82
CA SER A 269 10.74 -25.33 4.87
C SER A 269 11.81 -24.42 5.45
N THR A 270 12.14 -23.38 4.70
CA THR A 270 13.02 -22.29 5.16
C THR A 270 12.25 -21.14 5.79
N THR A 271 10.92 -21.20 5.79
CA THR A 271 10.08 -20.12 6.31
C THR A 271 10.24 -20.02 7.82
N THR A 272 10.57 -18.84 8.30
CA THR A 272 10.54 -18.52 9.72
C THR A 272 9.29 -17.72 10.03
N TRP A 273 8.76 -17.90 11.24
CA TRP A 273 7.57 -17.23 11.72
C TRP A 273 7.87 -16.44 12.99
N VAL A 274 7.15 -15.35 13.21
CA VAL A 274 7.14 -14.60 14.47
C VAL A 274 5.71 -14.54 15.01
N VAL A 275 5.59 -14.45 16.33
CA VAL A 275 4.30 -14.48 17.02
C VAL A 275 4.24 -13.31 17.97
N ASP A 276 3.13 -12.58 17.94
CA ASP A 276 2.83 -11.48 18.85
C ASP A 276 1.59 -11.80 19.69
N GLN A 277 1.70 -11.60 20.98
CA GLN A 277 0.58 -11.56 21.92
C GLN A 277 0.90 -10.53 23.02
N PRO A 278 0.79 -9.23 22.73
CA PRO A 278 1.28 -8.17 23.62
C PRO A 278 0.56 -8.12 24.96
N ASP A 279 -0.73 -8.47 24.98
CA ASP A 279 -1.59 -8.32 26.16
C ASP A 279 -1.82 -9.63 26.93
N GLY A 280 -1.13 -10.72 26.57
CA GLY A 280 -1.14 -12.00 27.28
C GLY A 280 -2.34 -12.90 26.97
N ALA A 281 -2.58 -13.89 27.84
CA ALA A 281 -3.62 -14.90 27.63
C ALA A 281 -5.03 -14.29 27.49
N GLY A 282 -5.82 -14.85 26.58
CA GLY A 282 -7.19 -14.40 26.30
C GLY A 282 -7.26 -13.21 25.32
N THR A 283 -6.13 -12.70 24.87
CA THR A 283 -6.06 -11.58 23.95
C THR A 283 -5.66 -12.03 22.54
N ALA A 284 -5.66 -11.10 21.59
CA ALA A 284 -5.28 -11.34 20.21
C ALA A 284 -3.90 -12.00 20.08
N VAL A 285 -3.80 -12.98 19.18
CA VAL A 285 -2.53 -13.61 18.76
C VAL A 285 -2.35 -13.35 17.28
N VAL A 286 -1.19 -12.82 16.92
CA VAL A 286 -0.83 -12.57 15.52
C VAL A 286 0.38 -13.40 15.14
N ILE A 287 0.24 -14.23 14.12
CA ILE A 287 1.26 -15.14 13.61
C ILE A 287 1.69 -14.65 12.24
N LYS A 288 2.96 -14.25 12.09
CA LYS A 288 3.47 -13.56 10.91
C LYS A 288 4.61 -14.33 10.26
N PRO A 289 4.57 -14.63 8.95
CA PRO A 289 5.72 -15.18 8.25
C PRO A 289 6.80 -14.09 8.10
N MET A 290 8.07 -14.52 8.20
CA MET A 290 9.22 -13.67 7.92
C MET A 290 9.58 -13.65 6.43
N ASP A 291 9.19 -14.70 5.70
CA ASP A 291 9.44 -14.89 4.28
C ASP A 291 8.17 -15.39 3.59
N PRO A 292 7.58 -14.62 2.68
CA PRO A 292 6.36 -15.00 1.98
C PRO A 292 6.62 -15.81 0.70
N ALA A 293 7.86 -16.21 0.40
CA ALA A 293 8.24 -16.86 -0.87
C ALA A 293 7.38 -18.09 -1.17
N ARG A 294 7.17 -18.97 -0.18
CA ARG A 294 6.32 -20.16 -0.32
C ARG A 294 4.86 -19.81 -0.61
N TYR A 295 4.33 -18.80 0.05
CA TYR A 295 2.98 -18.30 -0.23
C TYR A 295 2.87 -17.76 -1.65
N LEU A 296 3.88 -16.98 -2.11
CA LEU A 296 3.93 -16.47 -3.47
C LEU A 296 4.07 -17.58 -4.51
N HIS A 297 4.80 -18.66 -4.19
CA HIS A 297 4.93 -19.79 -5.09
C HIS A 297 3.55 -20.33 -5.49
N HIS A 298 2.71 -20.65 -4.51
CA HIS A 298 1.38 -21.21 -4.76
C HIS A 298 0.35 -20.22 -5.28
N THR A 299 0.42 -18.97 -4.85
CA THR A 299 -0.62 -17.98 -5.17
C THR A 299 -0.32 -17.13 -6.39
N VAL A 300 0.97 -17.04 -6.79
CA VAL A 300 1.41 -16.22 -7.92
C VAL A 300 2.19 -17.06 -8.95
N TRP A 301 3.32 -17.66 -8.55
CA TRP A 301 4.24 -18.27 -9.52
C TRP A 301 3.68 -19.51 -10.21
N ASP A 302 2.86 -20.31 -9.54
CA ASP A 302 2.16 -21.44 -10.16
C ASP A 302 1.07 -21.02 -11.17
N ARG A 303 0.69 -19.72 -11.18
CA ARG A 303 -0.43 -19.21 -11.98
C ARG A 303 -0.03 -18.71 -13.38
N GLY A 304 1.26 -18.65 -13.68
CA GLY A 304 1.78 -18.15 -14.96
C GLY A 304 2.89 -19.02 -15.54
N ALA A 305 3.13 -18.87 -16.84
CA ALA A 305 4.33 -19.39 -17.49
C ALA A 305 5.40 -18.29 -17.65
N ARG A 306 4.97 -17.03 -17.82
CA ARG A 306 5.82 -15.85 -17.95
C ARG A 306 5.28 -14.73 -17.08
N PHE A 307 6.17 -13.90 -16.53
CA PHE A 307 5.82 -12.81 -15.62
C PHE A 307 6.46 -11.50 -16.04
N ALA A 308 5.65 -10.44 -16.09
CA ALA A 308 6.13 -9.07 -16.19
C ALA A 308 5.74 -8.31 -14.93
N LEU A 309 6.73 -7.84 -14.18
CA LEU A 309 6.56 -7.19 -12.89
C LEU A 309 6.96 -5.72 -13.03
N LEU A 310 5.96 -4.84 -13.09
CA LEU A 310 6.17 -3.42 -13.37
C LEU A 310 6.12 -2.60 -12.07
N SER A 311 7.05 -1.68 -11.89
CA SER A 311 7.00 -0.69 -10.82
C SER A 311 8.02 0.41 -11.02
N ALA A 312 7.74 1.59 -10.46
CA ALA A 312 8.73 2.68 -10.38
C ALA A 312 9.78 2.43 -9.28
N THR A 313 9.50 1.60 -8.29
CA THR A 313 10.24 1.55 -7.03
C THR A 313 10.82 0.18 -6.67
N ILE A 314 11.15 -0.63 -7.68
CA ILE A 314 12.03 -1.79 -7.51
C ILE A 314 13.47 -1.24 -7.38
N LEU A 315 13.94 -1.02 -6.15
CA LEU A 315 15.22 -0.35 -5.89
C LEU A 315 16.41 -1.27 -6.09
N ASP A 316 16.34 -2.47 -5.54
CA ASP A 316 17.38 -3.51 -5.61
C ASP A 316 16.76 -4.79 -6.14
N LYS A 317 17.19 -5.20 -7.35
CA LYS A 317 16.73 -6.42 -8.01
C LYS A 317 16.96 -7.67 -7.15
N ALA A 318 18.15 -7.80 -6.58
CA ALA A 318 18.51 -9.00 -5.83
C ALA A 318 17.69 -9.12 -4.52
N ALA A 319 17.47 -7.98 -3.83
CA ALA A 319 16.64 -7.95 -2.64
C ALA A 319 15.17 -8.24 -2.96
N PHE A 320 14.64 -7.66 -4.04
CA PHE A 320 13.28 -7.93 -4.51
C PHE A 320 13.09 -9.42 -4.85
N CYS A 321 14.01 -10.00 -5.64
CA CYS A 321 13.92 -11.40 -6.02
C CYS A 321 13.95 -12.31 -4.79
N ARG A 322 14.87 -12.09 -3.84
CA ARG A 322 14.92 -12.89 -2.61
C ARG A 322 13.63 -12.79 -1.81
N ALA A 323 13.09 -11.58 -1.63
CA ALA A 323 11.84 -11.37 -0.89
C ALA A 323 10.63 -12.01 -1.59
N SER A 324 10.70 -12.21 -2.90
CA SER A 324 9.62 -12.80 -3.70
C SER A 324 9.84 -14.29 -4.02
N GLY A 325 10.89 -14.92 -3.48
CA GLY A 325 11.21 -16.33 -3.74
C GLY A 325 11.75 -16.60 -5.15
N LEU A 326 12.32 -15.60 -5.81
CA LEU A 326 12.90 -15.70 -7.14
C LEU A 326 14.43 -15.76 -7.05
N ASN A 327 15.06 -16.51 -7.96
CA ASN A 327 16.50 -16.46 -8.12
C ASN A 327 16.89 -15.22 -8.97
N PRO A 328 17.69 -14.28 -8.47
CA PRO A 328 18.08 -13.09 -9.22
C PRO A 328 18.78 -13.36 -10.55
N ALA A 329 19.42 -14.53 -10.71
CA ALA A 329 20.11 -14.89 -11.94
C ALA A 329 19.13 -15.17 -13.11
N ASP A 330 17.93 -15.66 -12.79
CA ASP A 330 16.93 -16.08 -13.76
C ASP A 330 15.91 -14.98 -14.10
N VAL A 331 16.14 -13.77 -13.60
CA VAL A 331 15.25 -12.63 -13.75
C VAL A 331 15.94 -11.53 -14.55
N ALA A 332 15.31 -11.01 -15.60
CA ALA A 332 15.81 -9.84 -16.30
C ALA A 332 15.33 -8.54 -15.62
N LEU A 333 16.14 -7.48 -15.71
CA LEU A 333 15.75 -6.13 -15.29
C LEU A 333 15.81 -5.17 -16.48
N VAL A 334 14.68 -4.55 -16.78
CA VAL A 334 14.58 -3.47 -17.77
C VAL A 334 14.38 -2.15 -17.04
N ASP A 335 15.37 -1.27 -17.15
CA ASP A 335 15.32 0.09 -16.63
C ASP A 335 14.79 1.04 -17.69
N VAL A 336 13.66 1.69 -17.42
CA VAL A 336 13.07 2.71 -18.29
C VAL A 336 13.52 4.08 -17.80
N PRO A 337 14.20 4.87 -18.64
CA PRO A 337 14.65 6.20 -18.23
C PRO A 337 13.47 7.16 -18.02
N HIS A 338 13.64 8.09 -17.10
CA HIS A 338 12.69 9.18 -16.90
C HIS A 338 12.89 10.24 -17.99
N THR A 339 11.83 10.55 -18.73
CA THR A 339 11.89 11.48 -19.87
C THR A 339 11.49 12.92 -19.53
N PHE A 340 11.00 13.16 -18.30
CA PHE A 340 10.60 14.50 -17.87
C PHE A 340 11.83 15.27 -17.35
N PRO A 341 11.94 16.58 -17.64
CA PRO A 341 13.06 17.40 -17.20
C PRO A 341 13.24 17.39 -15.67
N VAL A 342 14.49 17.32 -15.22
CA VAL A 342 14.83 17.31 -13.79
C VAL A 342 14.35 18.60 -13.12
N GLU A 343 14.43 19.73 -13.81
CA GLU A 343 14.01 21.05 -13.35
C GLU A 343 12.51 21.13 -13.05
N ARG A 344 11.73 20.22 -13.61
CA ARG A 344 10.28 20.13 -13.38
C ARG A 344 9.89 19.35 -12.13
N ARG A 345 10.85 18.64 -11.51
CA ARG A 345 10.63 17.78 -10.35
C ARG A 345 11.70 17.97 -9.26
N PRO A 346 12.00 19.21 -8.86
CA PRO A 346 13.08 19.47 -7.91
C PRO A 346 12.75 18.88 -6.53
N LEU A 347 13.79 18.33 -5.90
CA LEU A 347 13.78 17.87 -4.52
C LEU A 347 14.66 18.83 -3.70
N TYR A 348 14.04 19.66 -2.88
CA TYR A 348 14.74 20.68 -2.09
C TYR A 348 15.13 20.14 -0.72
N ASP A 349 16.39 20.30 -0.30
CA ASP A 349 16.75 20.03 1.09
C ASP A 349 16.20 21.14 2.01
N THR A 350 15.05 20.88 2.59
CA THR A 350 14.36 21.77 3.53
C THR A 350 14.26 21.19 4.92
N THR A 351 15.17 20.29 5.29
CA THR A 351 15.20 19.62 6.59
C THR A 351 15.18 20.63 7.73
N ARG A 352 14.24 20.48 8.68
CA ARG A 352 14.04 21.34 9.85
C ARG A 352 14.48 20.70 11.16
N GLY A 353 14.46 19.38 11.25
CA GLY A 353 14.85 18.67 12.45
C GLY A 353 14.42 17.21 12.44
N LYS A 354 14.66 16.52 13.55
CA LYS A 354 14.26 15.13 13.74
C LYS A 354 12.76 15.05 14.05
N MET A 355 12.05 14.13 13.41
CA MET A 355 10.63 13.85 13.66
C MET A 355 10.43 12.59 14.51
N THR A 356 11.40 12.27 15.37
CA THR A 356 11.24 11.21 16.39
C THR A 356 10.27 11.67 17.49
N TYR A 357 9.77 10.72 18.27
CA TYR A 357 8.86 11.02 19.39
C TYR A 357 9.41 12.10 20.33
N GLU A 358 10.72 12.07 20.61
CA GLU A 358 11.41 12.98 21.52
C GLU A 358 11.61 14.40 20.97
N HIS A 359 11.73 14.56 19.65
CA HIS A 359 12.09 15.84 19.01
C HIS A 359 10.94 16.48 18.21
N ARG A 360 9.83 15.76 18.04
CA ARG A 360 8.72 16.26 17.19
C ARG A 360 8.11 17.56 17.70
N ASP A 361 8.11 17.77 19.02
CA ASP A 361 7.53 18.97 19.63
C ASP A 361 8.32 20.24 19.31
N GLU A 362 9.63 20.11 19.06
CA GLU A 362 10.50 21.18 18.58
C GLU A 362 10.44 21.31 17.05
N THR A 363 10.29 20.21 16.33
CA THR A 363 10.38 20.19 14.85
C THR A 363 9.07 20.55 14.17
N VAL A 364 7.91 20.15 14.72
CA VAL A 364 6.61 20.42 14.11
C VAL A 364 6.33 21.91 13.90
N PRO A 365 6.64 22.83 14.87
CA PRO A 365 6.50 24.26 14.64
C PRO A 365 7.35 24.79 13.45
N GLU A 366 8.56 24.27 13.29
CA GLU A 366 9.45 24.67 12.18
C GLU A 366 8.93 24.17 10.83
N VAL A 367 8.36 22.95 10.80
CA VAL A 367 7.68 22.43 9.61
C VAL A 367 6.45 23.26 9.28
N ALA A 368 5.67 23.66 10.28
CA ALA A 368 4.53 24.55 10.08
C ALA A 368 4.95 25.92 9.50
N ARG A 369 6.05 26.50 9.99
CA ARG A 369 6.62 27.73 9.40
C ARG A 369 7.06 27.53 7.95
N LEU A 370 7.67 26.38 7.62
CA LEU A 370 8.02 26.04 6.24
C LEU A 370 6.75 26.00 5.36
N ILE A 371 5.67 25.35 5.83
CA ILE A 371 4.40 25.26 5.11
C ILE A 371 3.83 26.67 4.86
N VAL A 372 3.79 27.54 5.86
CA VAL A 372 3.33 28.93 5.71
C VAL A 372 4.14 29.67 4.65
N ARG A 373 5.45 29.49 4.63
CA ARG A 373 6.34 30.08 3.62
C ARG A 373 6.01 29.57 2.22
N LEU A 374 5.83 28.27 2.05
CA LEU A 374 5.43 27.70 0.77
C LEU A 374 4.06 28.23 0.33
N MET A 375 3.09 28.35 1.24
CA MET A 375 1.79 28.97 0.95
C MET A 375 1.90 30.42 0.48
N ALA A 376 2.84 31.16 1.03
CA ALA A 376 3.11 32.54 0.62
C ALA A 376 3.79 32.63 -0.76
N ASN A 377 4.67 31.68 -1.07
CA ASN A 377 5.33 31.56 -2.37
C ASN A 377 4.41 31.04 -3.48
N HIS A 378 3.35 30.32 -3.08
CA HIS A 378 2.36 29.70 -3.95
C HIS A 378 0.94 30.20 -3.58
N PRO A 379 0.66 31.52 -3.70
CA PRO A 379 -0.59 32.11 -3.18
C PRO A 379 -1.84 31.55 -3.86
N ASP A 380 -1.73 31.21 -5.13
CA ASP A 380 -2.83 30.75 -5.99
C ASP A 380 -2.77 29.25 -6.29
N GLU A 381 -1.85 28.52 -5.66
CA GLU A 381 -1.59 27.13 -5.96
C GLU A 381 -1.88 26.23 -4.75
N LYS A 382 -2.41 25.03 -5.03
CA LYS A 382 -2.66 24.00 -4.02
C LYS A 382 -1.37 23.33 -3.56
N GLY A 383 -1.34 22.93 -2.29
CA GLY A 383 -0.23 22.18 -1.69
C GLY A 383 -0.70 20.88 -1.02
N LEU A 384 0.22 19.94 -0.92
CA LEU A 384 0.02 18.66 -0.25
C LEU A 384 1.04 18.48 0.87
N VAL A 385 0.58 18.11 2.07
CA VAL A 385 1.43 17.85 3.22
C VAL A 385 1.23 16.41 3.69
N HIS A 386 2.29 15.62 3.65
CA HIS A 386 2.30 14.24 4.15
C HIS A 386 2.76 14.22 5.60
N ALA A 387 1.81 14.08 6.52
CA ALA A 387 2.06 14.17 7.97
C ALA A 387 2.48 12.83 8.60
N HIS A 388 2.14 11.69 8.00
CA HIS A 388 2.44 10.31 8.44
C HIS A 388 1.83 9.86 9.78
N SER A 389 1.09 10.69 10.47
CA SER A 389 0.23 10.28 11.59
C SER A 389 -0.79 11.37 11.89
N TYR A 390 -1.95 10.96 12.41
CA TYR A 390 -3.00 11.88 12.84
C TYR A 390 -2.50 12.85 13.92
N ALA A 391 -1.68 12.38 14.85
CA ALA A 391 -1.10 13.24 15.89
C ALA A 391 -0.18 14.34 15.33
N ILE A 392 0.57 14.08 14.26
CA ILE A 392 1.38 15.11 13.58
C ILE A 392 0.46 16.03 12.76
N ALA A 393 -0.54 15.49 12.07
CA ALA A 393 -1.49 16.27 11.29
C ALA A 393 -2.26 17.27 12.15
N GLU A 394 -2.74 16.84 13.32
CA GLU A 394 -3.45 17.68 14.28
C GLU A 394 -2.55 18.81 14.80
N ARG A 395 -1.34 18.50 15.25
CA ARG A 395 -0.38 19.49 15.72
C ARG A 395 0.01 20.51 14.64
N LEU A 396 0.22 20.04 13.41
CA LEU A 396 0.48 20.93 12.28
C LEU A 396 -0.70 21.89 12.06
N ARG A 397 -1.93 21.36 12.08
CA ARG A 397 -3.12 22.19 11.93
C ARG A 397 -3.21 23.25 13.01
N ASP A 398 -2.98 22.89 14.29
CA ASP A 398 -2.99 23.84 15.40
C ASP A 398 -1.95 24.97 15.23
N HIS A 399 -0.75 24.64 14.73
CA HIS A 399 0.25 25.66 14.44
C HIS A 399 -0.13 26.53 13.24
N LEU A 400 -0.68 25.95 12.16
CA LEU A 400 -1.14 26.67 10.98
C LEU A 400 -2.32 27.60 11.31
N ASP A 401 -3.22 27.18 12.21
CA ASP A 401 -4.29 28.05 12.74
C ASP A 401 -3.72 29.23 13.52
N ARG A 402 -2.74 29.00 14.39
CA ARG A 402 -2.05 30.08 15.14
C ARG A 402 -1.29 31.04 14.22
N PHE A 403 -0.79 30.58 13.07
CA PHE A 403 -0.17 31.43 12.05
C PHE A 403 -1.18 32.13 11.13
N GLY A 404 -2.49 31.97 11.38
CA GLY A 404 -3.55 32.66 10.65
C GLY A 404 -3.87 32.10 9.26
N VAL A 405 -3.37 30.91 8.91
CA VAL A 405 -3.58 30.28 7.60
C VAL A 405 -4.54 29.10 7.63
N GLY A 406 -5.11 28.78 8.78
CA GLY A 406 -5.95 27.58 8.98
C GLY A 406 -7.18 27.52 8.07
N SER A 407 -7.74 28.66 7.65
CA SER A 407 -8.86 28.70 6.69
C SER A 407 -8.53 28.06 5.33
N ARG A 408 -7.24 27.99 4.96
CA ARG A 408 -6.74 27.34 3.74
C ARG A 408 -6.32 25.88 3.96
N VAL A 409 -6.39 25.36 5.19
CA VAL A 409 -5.95 24.01 5.52
C VAL A 409 -7.15 23.05 5.50
N ARG A 410 -7.01 21.95 4.78
CA ARG A 410 -7.95 20.84 4.75
C ARG A 410 -7.27 19.61 5.33
N SER A 411 -7.95 18.88 6.19
CA SER A 411 -7.49 17.65 6.80
C SER A 411 -8.63 16.63 6.81
N HIS A 412 -8.33 15.40 7.19
CA HIS A 412 -9.29 14.31 7.27
C HIS A 412 -9.04 13.46 8.52
N ASP A 413 -10.03 12.69 8.92
CA ASP A 413 -9.92 11.56 9.84
C ASP A 413 -9.84 10.23 9.06
N SER A 414 -9.90 9.10 9.77
CA SER A 414 -9.83 7.77 9.17
C SER A 414 -11.02 7.45 8.25
N GLU A 415 -12.20 8.01 8.53
CA GLU A 415 -13.44 7.67 7.83
C GLU A 415 -13.76 8.65 6.68
N SER A 416 -13.30 9.89 6.78
CA SER A 416 -13.68 10.97 5.84
C SER A 416 -12.65 11.25 4.75
N ARG A 417 -11.55 10.48 4.68
CA ARG A 417 -10.41 10.76 3.81
C ARG A 417 -10.78 10.96 2.33
N ASP A 418 -11.47 10.01 1.72
CA ASP A 418 -11.77 10.05 0.29
C ASP A 418 -12.75 11.15 -0.08
N ALA A 419 -13.71 11.41 0.80
CA ALA A 419 -14.63 12.53 0.65
C ALA A 419 -13.90 13.88 0.76
N ALA A 420 -13.01 14.04 1.76
CA ALA A 420 -12.21 15.23 1.96
C ALA A 420 -11.23 15.47 0.80
N LEU A 421 -10.54 14.42 0.34
CA LEU A 421 -9.65 14.47 -0.81
C LEU A 421 -10.40 14.87 -2.08
N SER A 422 -11.55 14.26 -2.35
CA SER A 422 -12.39 14.57 -3.51
C SER A 422 -12.90 16.01 -3.45
N ALA A 423 -13.28 16.50 -2.28
CA ALA A 423 -13.70 17.89 -2.08
C ALA A 423 -12.53 18.85 -2.34
N TRP A 424 -11.34 18.56 -1.81
CA TRP A 424 -10.14 19.37 -2.03
C TRP A 424 -9.73 19.38 -3.52
N LYS A 425 -9.76 18.22 -4.20
CA LYS A 425 -9.48 18.16 -5.65
C LYS A 425 -10.41 19.05 -6.46
N ARG A 426 -11.69 19.09 -6.12
CA ARG A 426 -12.73 19.90 -6.81
C ARG A 426 -12.72 21.38 -6.43
N SER A 427 -12.15 21.76 -5.28
CA SER A 427 -12.11 23.16 -4.87
C SER A 427 -11.29 23.99 -5.85
N SER A 428 -11.66 25.25 -6.08
CA SER A 428 -10.92 26.22 -6.89
C SER A 428 -9.91 27.03 -6.06
N GLY A 429 -9.94 26.93 -4.74
CA GLY A 429 -9.06 27.66 -3.84
C GLY A 429 -7.66 27.06 -3.77
N ALA A 430 -6.68 27.88 -3.41
CA ALA A 430 -5.30 27.48 -3.16
C ALA A 430 -5.16 26.82 -1.78
N ASP A 431 -5.96 25.80 -1.53
CA ASP A 431 -5.99 25.09 -0.26
C ASP A 431 -4.84 24.08 -0.12
N VAL A 432 -4.39 23.88 1.11
CA VAL A 432 -3.39 22.87 1.47
C VAL A 432 -4.07 21.65 2.07
N PHE A 433 -3.84 20.48 1.51
CA PHE A 433 -4.35 19.23 2.05
C PHE A 433 -3.30 18.54 2.91
N VAL A 434 -3.65 18.28 4.17
CA VAL A 434 -2.80 17.55 5.11
C VAL A 434 -3.28 16.11 5.15
N SER A 435 -2.48 15.20 4.58
CA SER A 435 -2.76 13.77 4.52
C SER A 435 -1.89 12.99 5.48
N VAL A 436 -2.45 11.96 6.08
CA VAL A 436 -1.71 11.04 6.97
C VAL A 436 -1.06 9.92 6.16
N ARG A 437 -1.70 9.48 5.08
CA ARG A 437 -1.20 8.40 4.21
C ARG A 437 -0.51 8.96 2.97
N MET A 438 0.70 8.46 2.70
CA MET A 438 1.57 8.89 1.60
C MET A 438 1.38 8.03 0.34
N GLU A 439 0.94 6.82 0.51
CA GLU A 439 1.11 5.73 -0.46
C GLU A 439 -0.04 5.62 -1.46
N GLU A 440 -1.19 6.20 -1.16
CA GLU A 440 -2.38 5.95 -1.94
C GLU A 440 -2.48 6.85 -3.17
N ALA A 441 -3.06 6.28 -4.22
CA ALA A 441 -3.24 6.78 -5.57
C ALA A 441 -3.85 8.20 -5.64
N LEU A 442 -3.05 9.21 -5.31
CA LEU A 442 -3.40 10.60 -5.53
C LEU A 442 -3.00 10.95 -6.96
N ASP A 443 -3.95 10.82 -7.88
CA ASP A 443 -3.76 11.41 -9.19
C ASP A 443 -3.99 12.92 -9.09
N LEU A 444 -2.88 13.68 -9.15
CA LEU A 444 -2.86 15.13 -9.01
C LEU A 444 -2.28 15.79 -10.25
N GLU A 445 -2.67 15.31 -11.42
CA GLU A 445 -2.23 15.86 -12.71
C GLU A 445 -2.52 17.35 -12.84
N GLY A 446 -1.59 18.08 -13.48
CA GLY A 446 -1.72 19.49 -13.82
C GLY A 446 -1.66 20.43 -12.61
N ASP A 447 -2.55 21.43 -12.57
CA ASP A 447 -2.58 22.48 -11.55
C ASP A 447 -3.17 22.06 -10.22
N ARG A 448 -3.51 20.79 -10.05
CA ARG A 448 -4.15 20.26 -8.83
C ARG A 448 -3.26 20.28 -7.60
N CYS A 449 -1.93 20.32 -7.77
CA CYS A 449 -0.98 20.48 -6.68
C CYS A 449 0.40 20.88 -7.25
N ARG A 450 1.01 21.95 -6.78
CA ARG A 450 2.30 22.46 -7.29
C ARG A 450 3.47 22.28 -6.35
N TRP A 451 3.21 21.99 -5.09
CA TRP A 451 4.24 21.74 -4.10
C TRP A 451 3.77 20.72 -3.06
N GLN A 452 4.71 19.99 -2.49
CA GLN A 452 4.42 19.06 -1.42
C GLN A 452 5.50 19.10 -0.33
N VAL A 453 5.09 18.76 0.90
CA VAL A 453 5.96 18.65 2.06
C VAL A 453 5.89 17.22 2.61
N LEU A 454 7.03 16.60 2.82
CA LEU A 454 7.17 15.32 3.48
C LEU A 454 7.64 15.56 4.92
N CYS A 455 6.73 15.49 5.89
CA CYS A 455 7.03 15.87 7.27
C CYS A 455 7.99 14.91 7.96
N LYS A 456 8.01 13.64 7.55
CA LYS A 456 8.78 12.57 8.19
C LYS A 456 9.19 11.53 7.14
N ALA A 457 10.35 10.91 7.31
CA ALA A 457 10.69 9.71 6.55
C ALA A 457 9.85 8.52 7.07
N PRO A 458 9.14 7.79 6.20
CA PRO A 458 8.20 6.74 6.60
C PRO A 458 8.92 5.42 6.87
N TYR A 459 9.70 5.38 7.94
CA TYR A 459 10.36 4.14 8.36
C TYR A 459 9.33 3.14 8.89
N PRO A 460 9.49 1.83 8.59
CA PRO A 460 8.69 0.79 9.20
C PRO A 460 8.70 0.85 10.72
N ASN A 461 7.58 0.47 11.36
CA ASN A 461 7.45 0.54 12.80
C ASN A 461 8.34 -0.51 13.48
N THR A 462 9.32 -0.06 14.26
CA THR A 462 10.26 -0.95 14.96
C THR A 462 9.63 -1.75 16.12
N ARG A 463 8.39 -1.45 16.49
CA ARG A 463 7.61 -2.25 17.46
C ARG A 463 6.95 -3.47 16.81
N ASP A 464 6.83 -3.50 15.48
CA ASP A 464 6.39 -4.69 14.77
C ASP A 464 7.45 -5.79 14.90
N SER A 465 7.03 -7.00 15.25
CA SER A 465 7.93 -8.13 15.52
C SER A 465 8.75 -8.54 14.30
N ARG A 466 8.19 -8.46 13.08
CA ARG A 466 8.93 -8.72 11.85
C ARG A 466 10.00 -7.67 11.62
N VAL A 467 9.67 -6.39 11.81
CA VAL A 467 10.64 -5.30 11.69
C VAL A 467 11.74 -5.45 12.73
N ALA A 468 11.37 -5.68 14.00
CA ALA A 468 12.33 -5.89 15.08
C ALA A 468 13.25 -7.10 14.79
N ARG A 469 12.68 -8.21 14.32
CA ARG A 469 13.45 -9.40 13.95
C ARG A 469 14.41 -9.14 12.79
N ARG A 470 13.95 -8.48 11.71
CA ARG A 470 14.82 -8.11 10.59
C ARG A 470 15.99 -7.21 11.01
N LEU A 471 15.75 -6.27 11.91
CA LEU A 471 16.81 -5.40 12.43
C LEU A 471 17.78 -6.17 13.34
N ALA A 472 17.29 -7.15 14.12
CA ALA A 472 18.14 -8.04 14.92
C ALA A 472 19.00 -8.96 14.03
N ASP A 473 18.50 -9.33 12.85
CA ASP A 473 19.22 -10.10 11.83
C ASP A 473 20.04 -9.19 10.88
N ASP A 474 20.35 -7.96 11.29
CA ASP A 474 21.17 -6.96 10.58
C ASP A 474 20.65 -6.54 9.19
N GLN A 475 19.35 -6.66 8.94
CA GLN A 475 18.73 -6.30 7.66
C GLN A 475 18.43 -4.80 7.54
N TRP A 476 19.35 -3.93 7.96
CA TRP A 476 19.21 -2.48 7.88
C TRP A 476 19.02 -1.95 6.46
N GLY A 477 19.59 -2.61 5.46
CA GLY A 477 19.39 -2.28 4.05
C GLY A 477 17.92 -2.37 3.64
N TRP A 478 17.20 -3.41 4.08
CA TRP A 478 15.75 -3.54 3.89
C TRP A 478 15.00 -2.36 4.51
N TYR A 479 15.31 -2.02 5.76
CA TYR A 479 14.66 -0.94 6.51
C TYR A 479 14.77 0.41 5.83
N TYR A 480 15.96 0.76 5.32
CA TYR A 480 16.18 2.02 4.60
C TYR A 480 15.54 2.01 3.21
N ARG A 481 15.60 0.89 2.48
CA ARG A 481 14.94 0.77 1.18
C ARG A 481 13.42 0.88 1.30
N SER A 482 12.81 0.31 2.33
CA SER A 482 11.36 0.44 2.57
C SER A 482 10.95 1.90 2.73
N ALA A 483 11.66 2.67 3.56
CA ALA A 483 11.40 4.10 3.73
C ALA A 483 11.65 4.88 2.43
N LEU A 484 12.74 4.59 1.73
CA LEU A 484 13.09 5.25 0.46
C LEU A 484 12.03 4.99 -0.61
N ARG A 485 11.54 3.76 -0.72
CA ARG A 485 10.49 3.38 -1.67
C ARG A 485 9.24 4.26 -1.50
N THR A 486 8.75 4.38 -0.28
CA THR A 486 7.57 5.22 0.03
C THR A 486 7.81 6.69 -0.30
N VAL A 487 9.01 7.21 0.00
CA VAL A 487 9.37 8.59 -0.38
C VAL A 487 9.39 8.77 -1.90
N ILE A 488 9.98 7.85 -2.65
CA ILE A 488 10.03 7.91 -4.12
C ILE A 488 8.61 7.87 -4.71
N GLN A 489 7.74 7.03 -4.15
CA GLN A 489 6.34 6.98 -4.58
C GLN A 489 5.63 8.30 -4.36
N ALA A 490 5.79 8.91 -3.19
CA ALA A 490 5.23 10.23 -2.92
C ALA A 490 5.77 11.30 -3.88
N CYS A 491 7.08 11.27 -4.17
CA CYS A 491 7.69 12.20 -5.15
C CYS A 491 7.18 11.95 -6.57
N GLY A 492 7.02 10.68 -6.98
CA GLY A 492 6.65 10.31 -8.35
C GLY A 492 5.19 10.60 -8.72
N ARG A 493 4.30 10.77 -7.73
CA ARG A 493 2.86 10.99 -7.98
C ARG A 493 2.53 12.40 -8.45
N VAL A 494 3.48 13.25 -8.52
CA VAL A 494 3.31 14.69 -8.60
C VAL A 494 3.64 15.30 -9.97
N VAL A 495 4.38 14.60 -10.81
CA VAL A 495 4.68 15.02 -12.19
C VAL A 495 4.27 13.88 -13.13
N ARG A 496 3.18 14.08 -13.86
CA ARG A 496 2.57 13.09 -14.76
C ARG A 496 2.76 13.40 -16.24
N ALA A 497 3.06 14.65 -16.56
CA ALA A 497 3.27 15.14 -17.91
C ALA A 497 4.56 15.94 -18.04
N PRO A 498 5.18 16.03 -19.23
CA PRO A 498 6.43 16.78 -19.43
C PRO A 498 6.35 18.26 -19.07
N HIS A 499 5.16 18.86 -19.09
CA HIS A 499 4.91 20.26 -18.76
C HIS A 499 4.53 20.48 -17.30
N ASP A 500 4.28 19.42 -16.53
CA ASP A 500 4.00 19.53 -15.10
C ASP A 500 5.25 20.00 -14.35
N TYR A 501 5.03 20.81 -13.32
CA TYR A 501 6.07 21.23 -12.38
C TYR A 501 5.62 20.99 -10.96
N ARG A 502 6.52 20.45 -10.12
CA ARG A 502 6.26 20.34 -8.69
C ARG A 502 7.51 20.25 -7.83
N GLY A 503 7.56 21.14 -6.83
CA GLY A 503 8.59 21.10 -5.80
C GLY A 503 8.25 20.12 -4.68
N THR A 504 9.20 19.26 -4.30
CA THR A 504 9.10 18.37 -3.15
C THR A 504 10.04 18.83 -2.05
N HIS A 505 9.52 18.94 -0.81
CA HIS A 505 10.20 19.49 0.35
C HIS A 505 10.25 18.47 1.51
N PRO A 506 11.29 17.63 1.62
CA PRO A 506 11.55 16.86 2.82
C PRO A 506 11.83 17.79 4.00
N ALA A 507 10.97 17.78 5.03
CA ALA A 507 11.05 18.69 6.15
C ALA A 507 11.59 18.05 7.42
N GLY A 508 11.29 16.76 7.65
CA GLY A 508 11.80 16.02 8.78
C GLY A 508 12.79 14.92 8.36
N SER A 509 13.97 14.91 8.93
CA SER A 509 14.98 13.90 8.67
C SER A 509 15.77 13.60 9.94
N SER A 510 16.11 12.32 10.13
CA SER A 510 17.28 11.95 10.92
C SER A 510 18.46 11.94 9.95
N ARG A 511 19.50 12.74 10.16
CA ARG A 511 20.74 12.61 9.36
C ARG A 511 21.59 11.45 9.87
N PRO A 512 22.13 10.60 8.98
CA PRO A 512 21.87 10.50 7.54
C PRO A 512 20.45 9.97 7.28
N GLY A 513 19.74 10.63 6.35
CA GLY A 513 18.38 10.26 5.94
C GLY A 513 18.35 9.00 5.06
N PRO A 514 17.14 8.49 4.70
CA PRO A 514 16.98 7.33 3.82
C PRO A 514 17.67 7.56 2.46
N PHE A 515 17.70 8.78 1.96
CA PHE A 515 18.38 9.15 0.71
C PHE A 515 19.90 8.92 0.77
N GLU A 516 20.55 9.24 1.88
CA GLU A 516 22.00 9.05 2.02
C GLU A 516 22.36 7.57 2.21
N ARG A 517 21.57 6.85 3.02
CA ARG A 517 21.86 5.45 3.37
C ARG A 517 21.52 4.45 2.28
N ALA A 518 20.46 4.70 1.51
CA ALA A 518 20.05 3.85 0.40
C ALA A 518 20.42 4.46 -0.98
N ARG A 519 21.31 5.46 -1.03
CA ARG A 519 21.71 6.12 -2.27
C ARG A 519 22.24 5.16 -3.35
N PRO A 520 23.01 4.11 -3.02
CA PRO A 520 23.46 3.14 -4.01
C PRO A 520 22.32 2.40 -4.71
N ASP A 521 21.17 2.26 -4.04
CA ASP A 521 20.01 1.53 -4.54
C ASP A 521 19.02 2.47 -5.27
N MET A 522 19.32 3.78 -5.34
CA MET A 522 18.44 4.75 -5.98
C MET A 522 18.53 4.63 -7.51
N PRO A 523 17.39 4.57 -8.21
CA PRO A 523 17.37 4.78 -9.66
C PRO A 523 17.97 6.13 -10.02
N GLY A 524 18.75 6.21 -11.12
CA GLY A 524 19.38 7.46 -11.56
C GLY A 524 18.41 8.64 -11.65
N TRP A 525 17.20 8.41 -12.15
CA TRP A 525 16.17 9.44 -12.27
C TRP A 525 15.64 9.98 -10.92
N VAL A 526 15.88 9.30 -9.80
CA VAL A 526 15.59 9.79 -8.43
C VAL A 526 16.82 10.48 -7.85
N ALA A 527 18.01 9.99 -8.16
CA ALA A 527 19.26 10.55 -7.66
C ALA A 527 19.56 11.94 -8.27
N ASP A 528 19.22 12.15 -9.53
CA ASP A 528 19.47 13.39 -10.25
C ASP A 528 18.83 14.64 -9.59
N PRO A 529 17.56 14.63 -9.17
CA PRO A 529 16.94 15.78 -8.47
C PRO A 529 17.51 16.04 -7.07
N VAL A 530 18.10 15.02 -6.45
CA VAL A 530 18.68 15.09 -5.08
C VAL A 530 20.13 15.59 -5.13
N ALA A 531 20.77 15.58 -6.29
CA ALA A 531 22.13 16.06 -6.43
C ALA A 531 22.18 17.59 -6.26
N PRO A 532 22.86 18.13 -5.23
CA PRO A 532 23.09 19.56 -5.16
C PRO A 532 24.13 19.98 -6.21
N PRO A 533 24.24 21.22 -6.62
CA PRO A 533 23.98 22.40 -5.80
C PRO A 533 23.28 23.56 -6.49
N ALA A 534 22.43 23.38 -7.42
CA ALA A 534 21.83 24.51 -8.13
C ALA A 534 20.29 24.52 -8.07
N ALA A 535 19.68 23.72 -7.20
CA ALA A 535 18.29 24.00 -6.88
C ALA A 535 18.25 25.40 -6.27
N PRO A 536 17.49 26.36 -6.84
CA PRO A 536 17.24 27.59 -6.13
C PRO A 536 16.72 27.18 -4.76
N GLY A 537 17.39 27.66 -3.71
CA GLY A 537 16.85 27.53 -2.37
C GLY A 537 15.39 27.98 -2.41
N PRO A 538 14.55 27.53 -1.49
CA PRO A 538 13.18 28.02 -1.42
C PRO A 538 13.26 29.53 -1.59
N PRO A 539 12.47 30.13 -2.51
CA PRO A 539 12.61 31.55 -2.85
C PRO A 539 12.72 32.33 -1.57
N ALA A 540 13.66 33.27 -1.53
CA ALA A 540 13.91 34.10 -0.36
C ALA A 540 12.58 34.73 0.03
N LEU A 541 12.09 34.38 1.21
CA LEU A 541 10.91 35.06 1.73
C LEU A 541 11.27 36.51 1.92
N GLY A 542 10.41 37.35 1.48
CA GLY A 542 10.45 38.74 1.89
C GLY A 542 10.51 38.82 3.43
N PRO A 543 11.02 39.94 3.97
CA PRO A 543 11.28 40.08 5.40
C PRO A 543 10.05 39.71 6.21
N ASP A 544 10.26 39.22 7.41
CA ASP A 544 9.34 38.66 8.40
C ASP A 544 8.01 39.41 8.67
N ALA A 545 7.71 40.42 7.89
CA ALA A 545 6.55 41.29 7.98
C ALA A 545 5.18 40.57 7.82
N ALA A 546 5.16 39.32 7.37
CA ALA A 546 3.94 38.53 7.26
C ALA A 546 3.64 37.69 8.51
N LEU A 547 4.55 37.59 9.44
CA LEU A 547 4.37 36.95 10.73
C LEU A 547 4.27 38.01 11.81
N GLY A 548 3.12 38.69 11.90
CA GLY A 548 2.83 39.67 12.95
C GLY A 548 3.02 39.08 14.33
N GLY A 549 4.20 39.21 14.86
CA GLY A 549 4.60 38.90 16.22
C GLY A 549 5.54 40.02 16.67
N ASP A 550 4.93 41.07 17.15
CA ASP A 550 5.56 42.20 17.83
C ASP A 550 6.25 41.70 19.09
N HIS A 551 7.55 41.50 19.04
CA HIS A 551 8.42 41.49 20.21
C HIS A 551 9.23 42.79 20.15
N SER A 552 8.60 43.85 20.63
CA SER A 552 9.30 45.02 21.08
C SER A 552 10.06 44.64 22.35
N ASP A 553 11.34 44.34 22.19
CA ASP A 553 12.32 44.43 23.26
C ASP A 553 12.48 45.90 23.65
N ASP A 554 11.93 46.24 24.80
CA ASP A 554 12.23 47.51 25.47
C ASP A 554 13.36 47.26 26.50
N PRO A 555 14.55 47.79 26.31
CA PRO A 555 15.59 47.79 27.30
C PRO A 555 15.56 49.07 28.15
N GLY A 556 14.93 49.03 29.29
CA GLY A 556 14.89 50.23 30.15
C GLY A 556 14.59 49.99 31.60
N GLY A 557 15.63 49.80 32.37
CA GLY A 557 15.84 50.49 33.63
C GLY A 557 15.12 50.08 34.92
N GLY A 558 15.89 49.55 35.85
CA GLY A 558 15.93 50.13 37.20
C GLY A 558 15.08 49.50 38.30
N GLY A 559 15.73 48.76 39.14
CA GLY A 559 15.74 49.01 40.59
C GLY A 559 14.55 48.55 41.43
N GLY A 560 14.85 47.73 42.46
CA GLY A 560 14.09 47.81 43.70
C GLY A 560 13.75 46.48 44.36
N ALA A 561 14.55 46.18 45.32
CA ALA A 561 14.51 45.26 46.42
C ALA A 561 13.14 44.83 47.02
N GLY A 562 13.08 43.60 47.49
CA GLY A 562 12.50 43.33 48.83
C GLY A 562 11.33 42.38 48.84
N GLY A 563 11.50 41.30 49.57
CA GLY A 563 10.38 40.72 50.30
C GLY A 563 10.23 39.19 50.20
N ARG A 564 10.84 38.51 51.18
CA ARG A 564 10.56 37.11 51.59
C ARG A 564 9.07 36.93 51.94
N SER A 565 8.54 35.78 51.70
CA SER A 565 7.95 34.96 52.75
C SER A 565 7.52 33.57 52.27
N ASP A 566 7.90 32.62 53.06
CA ASP A 566 7.53 31.22 53.10
C ASP A 566 6.04 30.92 53.17
N ARG A 567 5.72 29.74 52.81
CA ARG A 567 4.87 28.65 53.33
C ARG A 567 4.09 28.03 52.19
N GLY A 568 4.23 26.77 51.83
CA GLY A 568 4.03 25.59 52.63
C GLY A 568 2.67 24.99 52.26
N GLY A 569 2.63 23.82 51.65
CA GLY A 569 1.37 23.12 51.42
C GLY A 569 1.54 21.95 50.44
N SER A 570 1.81 20.81 50.98
CA SER A 570 1.76 19.49 50.35
C SER A 570 0.33 19.14 49.92
N SER A 571 0.15 18.60 48.73
CA SER A 571 -0.82 17.51 48.54
C SER A 571 -0.45 16.65 47.33
N SER A 572 -0.23 15.41 47.63
CA SER A 572 -0.10 14.27 46.74
C SER A 572 -1.30 14.13 45.78
N GLY A 573 -1.01 13.99 44.52
CA GLY A 573 -1.95 13.55 43.53
C GLY A 573 -1.23 12.70 42.47
N ARG A 574 -1.12 11.41 42.78
CA ARG A 574 -0.81 10.38 41.81
C ARG A 574 -1.88 10.44 40.70
N PHE A 575 -1.49 10.68 39.48
CA PHE A 575 -2.21 10.22 38.31
C PHE A 575 -1.22 9.51 37.40
N ASP A 576 -1.16 8.19 37.62
CA ASP A 576 -0.80 7.23 36.58
C ASP A 576 -1.77 7.41 35.40
N ARG A 577 -1.27 7.77 34.26
CA ARG A 577 -1.87 7.48 32.97
C ARG A 577 -0.76 6.99 32.07
N SER A 578 -0.57 5.68 32.11
CA SER A 578 -0.06 4.92 30.99
C SER A 578 -1.05 5.09 29.82
N GLY A 579 -0.81 6.08 28.97
CA GLY A 579 -1.44 6.16 27.66
C GLY A 579 -0.74 5.13 26.77
N SER A 580 -1.33 3.97 26.64
CA SER A 580 -1.04 3.08 25.54
C SER A 580 -1.52 3.77 24.27
N ASP A 581 -0.61 4.33 23.47
CA ASP A 581 -0.83 4.60 22.06
C ASP A 581 -0.97 3.22 21.38
N THR A 582 -2.12 2.59 21.52
CA THR A 582 -2.57 1.56 20.61
C THR A 582 -2.82 2.26 19.29
N GLN A 583 -1.89 2.11 18.32
CA GLN A 583 -2.23 2.38 16.93
C GLN A 583 -3.43 1.49 16.60
N ASP A 584 -4.54 2.15 16.24
CA ASP A 584 -5.72 1.52 15.70
C ASP A 584 -5.26 0.62 14.51
N PRO A 585 -5.73 -0.63 14.41
CA PRO A 585 -5.48 -1.47 13.24
C PRO A 585 -5.86 -0.81 11.92
N SER A 586 -6.72 0.23 11.93
CA SER A 586 -7.04 1.08 10.79
C SER A 586 -5.87 1.93 10.28
N ASP A 587 -4.78 2.08 11.03
CA ASP A 587 -3.59 2.83 10.60
C ASP A 587 -2.60 2.00 9.75
N HIS A 588 -2.93 0.75 9.44
CA HIS A 588 -2.13 -0.04 8.50
C HIS A 588 -2.41 0.45 7.07
N PRO A 589 -1.38 0.72 6.23
CA PRO A 589 -1.56 1.23 4.87
C PRO A 589 -2.40 0.34 3.96
N LEU A 590 -2.76 -0.85 4.40
CA LEU A 590 -3.54 -1.84 3.67
C LEU A 590 -4.89 -2.15 4.36
N SER A 591 -5.28 -1.42 5.40
CA SER A 591 -6.53 -1.67 6.13
C SER A 591 -7.79 -1.48 5.26
N ASP A 592 -7.73 -0.67 4.19
CA ASP A 592 -8.84 -0.49 3.26
C ASP A 592 -9.09 -1.69 2.34
N VAL A 593 -8.24 -2.73 2.42
CA VAL A 593 -8.46 -4.00 1.70
C VAL A 593 -9.34 -4.96 2.51
N TRP A 594 -9.54 -4.65 3.79
CA TRP A 594 -10.32 -5.45 4.75
C TRP A 594 -11.73 -4.89 4.99
N GLY A 595 -12.16 -3.91 4.20
CA GLY A 595 -13.56 -3.51 4.15
C GLY A 595 -14.39 -4.68 3.64
N GLU A 596 -14.89 -5.44 4.60
CA GLU A 596 -15.91 -6.49 4.56
C GLU A 596 -15.73 -7.62 3.53
#